data_224d2c2aac20c4b7c6f2d682529cf765
#
_entry.id   224d2c2aac20c4b7c6f2d682529cf765
#
_cell.length_a   1.000
_cell.length_b   1.000
_cell.length_c   1.000
_cell.angle_alpha   90.00
_cell.angle_beta   90.00
_cell.angle_gamma   90.00
#
_symmetry.space_group_name_H-M   'P 1'
#
loop_
_entity.id
_entity.type
_entity.pdbx_description
1 polymer ?
#
loop_
_entity_poly.entity_id
_entity_poly.type
_entity_poly.pdbx_seq_one_letter_code
_entity_poly.pdbx_strand_id
1 'polypeptide(L)'
;MYAFYEGESMTVQKKGLVLINTGTGKGKTTAALGTAIRAWGDGQKVLILQFIKGAWKYGELKAIETLGEGNDRIQIRPMGDGFVFHNKDKESEEEFRRKTALAKEAWQMVEKEVMSDSWDLIVLDEINYAIHFGMISAGEVAELIQKRPERLNMILTGRYAEQQLIDLADTVTEMTLVKHAFQKGIRARKGIEF
;
A
#
# COMPACT_ATOMS: atom_id res chain seq x y z
N MET A 1 -11.99 -20.01 17.56
CA MET A 1 -11.82 -21.41 17.10
C MET A 1 -11.95 -21.38 15.59
N TYR A 2 -10.83 -21.37 14.87
CA TYR A 2 -10.83 -21.40 13.40
C TYR A 2 -10.84 -22.86 12.97
N ALA A 3 -11.92 -23.30 12.32
CA ALA A 3 -12.01 -24.63 11.76
C ALA A 3 -11.16 -24.68 10.48
N PHE A 4 -10.15 -25.53 10.47
CA PHE A 4 -9.49 -25.93 9.22
C PHE A 4 -10.40 -26.94 8.52
N TYR A 5 -10.96 -26.56 7.38
CA TYR A 5 -11.61 -27.51 6.49
C TYR A 5 -10.54 -28.16 5.62
N GLU A 6 -10.18 -29.41 5.94
CA GLU A 6 -9.54 -30.32 4.98
C GLU A 6 -10.63 -31.05 4.19
N GLY A 7 -10.54 -30.99 2.88
CA GLY A 7 -11.31 -31.86 1.99
C GLY A 7 -12.19 -31.12 1.00
N GLU A 8 -11.66 -30.89 -0.17
CA GLU A 8 -12.18 -31.17 -1.50
C GLU A 8 -11.40 -30.32 -2.52
N SER A 9 -10.64 -31.01 -3.38
CA SER A 9 -9.97 -30.47 -4.54
C SER A 9 -10.99 -30.08 -5.62
N MET A 10 -11.72 -29.02 -5.39
CA MET A 10 -12.25 -28.20 -6.48
C MET A 10 -11.25 -27.07 -6.67
N THR A 11 -10.63 -26.97 -7.85
CA THR A 11 -9.87 -25.81 -8.30
C THR A 11 -10.84 -24.63 -8.49
N VAL A 12 -11.43 -24.17 -7.41
CA VAL A 12 -12.09 -22.87 -7.36
C VAL A 12 -10.96 -21.87 -7.48
N GLN A 13 -10.86 -21.21 -8.61
CA GLN A 13 -9.95 -20.08 -8.80
C GLN A 13 -10.27 -19.10 -7.67
N LYS A 14 -9.39 -19.04 -6.65
CA LYS A 14 -9.65 -18.22 -5.45
C LYS A 14 -9.61 -16.75 -5.90
N LYS A 15 -10.75 -16.08 -5.80
CA LYS A 15 -10.85 -14.64 -6.03
C LYS A 15 -9.90 -13.93 -5.08
N GLY A 16 -9.07 -13.04 -5.63
CA GLY A 16 -8.16 -12.20 -4.86
C GLY A 16 -8.93 -11.21 -3.98
N LEU A 17 -8.41 -10.96 -2.79
CA LEU A 17 -9.01 -10.07 -1.80
C LEU A 17 -8.47 -8.64 -1.93
N VAL A 18 -9.32 -7.66 -1.63
CA VAL A 18 -8.94 -6.25 -1.45
C VAL A 18 -8.98 -5.92 0.04
N LEU A 19 -7.84 -5.52 0.59
CA LEU A 19 -7.69 -5.14 1.99
C LEU A 19 -7.35 -3.66 2.10
N ILE A 20 -7.90 -2.97 3.09
CA ILE A 20 -7.56 -1.58 3.40
C ILE A 20 -7.09 -1.48 4.85
N ASN A 21 -5.89 -0.90 5.05
CA ASN A 21 -5.39 -0.52 6.36
C ASN A 21 -5.44 1.02 6.46
N THR A 22 -6.34 1.56 7.27
CA THR A 22 -6.56 3.02 7.42
C THR A 22 -6.49 3.47 8.87
N GLY A 23 -6.91 4.70 9.15
CA GLY A 23 -6.97 5.27 10.49
C GLY A 23 -5.74 6.09 10.89
N THR A 24 -5.83 6.74 12.06
CA THR A 24 -4.84 7.70 12.58
C THR A 24 -3.67 7.03 13.30
N GLY A 25 -3.83 5.78 13.72
CA GLY A 25 -2.84 5.00 14.44
C GLY A 25 -1.67 4.54 13.55
N LYS A 26 -0.63 4.05 14.21
CA LYS A 26 0.54 3.43 13.55
C LYS A 26 0.27 1.98 13.16
N GLY A 27 1.07 1.48 12.23
CA GLY A 27 1.06 0.06 11.86
C GLY A 27 0.47 -0.25 10.49
N LYS A 28 -0.12 0.70 9.78
CA LYS A 28 -0.73 0.48 8.46
C LYS A 28 0.24 -0.17 7.46
N THR A 29 1.36 0.49 7.21
CA THR A 29 2.43 -0.02 6.35
C THR A 29 3.03 -1.31 6.90
N THR A 30 3.36 -1.36 8.20
CA THR A 30 3.96 -2.57 8.82
C THR A 30 3.05 -3.79 8.77
N ALA A 31 1.74 -3.63 8.92
CA ALA A 31 0.77 -4.72 8.74
C ALA A 31 0.72 -5.18 7.28
N ALA A 32 0.71 -4.25 6.32
CA ALA A 32 0.75 -4.58 4.90
C ALA A 32 2.03 -5.32 4.53
N LEU A 33 3.20 -4.85 5.00
CA LEU A 33 4.50 -5.51 4.80
C LEU A 33 4.54 -6.91 5.47
N GLY A 34 3.97 -7.06 6.65
CA GLY A 34 3.84 -8.36 7.32
C GLY A 34 3.03 -9.35 6.47
N THR A 35 1.93 -8.90 5.87
CA THR A 35 1.13 -9.69 4.94
C THR A 35 1.90 -10.00 3.65
N ALA A 36 2.65 -9.04 3.12
CA ALA A 36 3.52 -9.21 1.95
C ALA A 36 4.59 -10.29 2.18
N ILE A 37 5.27 -10.27 3.35
CA ILE A 37 6.26 -11.29 3.73
C ILE A 37 5.59 -12.66 3.88
N ARG A 38 4.39 -12.74 4.46
CA ARG A 38 3.64 -13.99 4.58
C ARG A 38 3.28 -14.56 3.21
N ALA A 39 2.77 -13.74 2.29
CA ALA A 39 2.44 -14.15 0.93
C ALA A 39 3.68 -14.64 0.16
N TRP A 40 4.79 -13.91 0.27
CA TRP A 40 6.07 -14.31 -0.32
C TRP A 40 6.57 -15.65 0.25
N GLY A 41 6.47 -15.84 1.58
CA GLY A 41 6.82 -17.09 2.25
C GLY A 41 5.99 -18.28 1.77
N ASP A 42 4.73 -18.03 1.39
CA ASP A 42 3.80 -19.01 0.78
C ASP A 42 4.03 -19.21 -0.76
N GLY A 43 5.11 -18.66 -1.30
CA GLY A 43 5.51 -18.83 -2.71
C GLY A 43 4.90 -17.80 -3.67
N GLN A 44 4.10 -16.84 -3.20
CA GLN A 44 3.45 -15.83 -4.03
C GLN A 44 4.43 -14.77 -4.56
N LYS A 45 4.08 -14.17 -5.70
CA LYS A 45 4.77 -12.99 -6.25
C LYS A 45 4.16 -11.72 -5.70
N VAL A 46 4.99 -10.89 -5.06
CA VAL A 46 4.56 -9.70 -4.32
C VAL A 46 5.23 -8.44 -4.84
N LEU A 47 4.44 -7.41 -5.12
CA LEU A 47 4.92 -6.07 -5.44
C LEU A 47 4.43 -5.06 -4.42
N ILE A 48 5.34 -4.22 -3.92
CA ILE A 48 5.03 -3.12 -3.01
C ILE A 48 5.36 -1.81 -3.71
N LEU A 49 4.36 -0.95 -3.88
CA LEU A 49 4.47 0.37 -4.51
C LEU A 49 4.20 1.44 -3.44
N GLN A 50 5.21 2.29 -3.16
CA GLN A 50 5.13 3.28 -2.08
C GLN A 50 4.98 4.71 -2.64
N PHE A 51 3.84 5.35 -2.41
CA PHE A 51 3.51 6.65 -3.03
C PHE A 51 4.17 7.86 -2.39
N ILE A 52 4.41 7.87 -1.09
CA ILE A 52 4.80 9.09 -0.34
C ILE A 52 6.26 9.06 0.12
N LYS A 53 6.84 7.89 0.19
CA LYS A 53 8.20 7.71 0.68
C LYS A 53 9.21 8.04 -0.43
N GLY A 54 9.75 9.26 -0.41
CA GLY A 54 10.83 9.65 -1.30
C GLY A 54 12.17 8.96 -1.01
N ALA A 55 13.27 9.60 -1.37
CA ALA A 55 14.64 9.09 -1.26
C ALA A 55 15.13 8.70 0.16
N TRP A 56 14.25 8.67 1.16
CA TRP A 56 14.57 8.25 2.51
C TRP A 56 14.75 6.75 2.57
N LYS A 57 15.92 6.31 3.03
CA LYS A 57 16.24 4.89 3.22
C LYS A 57 15.58 4.38 4.50
N TYR A 58 14.40 3.80 4.36
CA TYR A 58 13.72 3.08 5.44
C TYR A 58 14.27 1.66 5.58
N GLY A 59 14.19 1.11 6.79
CA GLY A 59 14.68 -0.24 7.07
C GLY A 59 13.99 -1.33 6.24
N GLU A 60 12.71 -1.15 5.94
CA GLU A 60 11.93 -2.09 5.14
C GLU A 60 12.40 -2.20 3.68
N LEU A 61 12.93 -1.13 3.08
CA LEU A 61 13.50 -1.20 1.73
C LEU A 61 14.63 -2.24 1.68
N LYS A 62 15.61 -2.10 2.57
CA LYS A 62 16.72 -3.03 2.65
C LYS A 62 16.28 -4.46 2.96
N ALA A 63 15.30 -4.61 3.86
CA ALA A 63 14.79 -5.93 4.23
C ALA A 63 14.14 -6.63 3.02
N ILE A 64 13.28 -5.94 2.28
CA ILE A 64 12.60 -6.49 1.10
C ILE A 64 13.60 -6.73 -0.05
N GLU A 65 14.55 -5.83 -0.28
CA GLU A 65 15.63 -6.03 -1.25
C GLU A 65 16.41 -7.31 -0.94
N THR A 66 16.80 -7.52 0.32
CA THR A 66 17.52 -8.74 0.74
C THR A 66 16.66 -10.00 0.57
N LEU A 67 15.36 -9.95 0.85
CA LEU A 67 14.45 -11.08 0.59
C LEU A 67 14.29 -11.37 -0.90
N GLY A 68 14.39 -10.33 -1.74
CA GLY A 68 14.32 -10.44 -3.20
C GLY A 68 15.64 -10.88 -3.87
N GLU A 69 16.77 -10.85 -3.14
CA GLU A 69 18.07 -11.29 -3.68
C GLU A 69 18.00 -12.73 -4.20
N GLY A 70 18.32 -12.91 -5.48
CA GLY A 70 18.31 -14.22 -6.14
C GLY A 70 16.93 -14.76 -6.52
N ASN A 71 15.85 -13.97 -6.29
CA ASN A 71 14.52 -14.30 -6.77
C ASN A 71 13.69 -13.04 -7.03
N ASP A 72 12.91 -13.02 -8.08
CA ASP A 72 12.08 -11.89 -8.47
C ASP A 72 10.66 -11.92 -7.85
N ARG A 73 10.46 -12.72 -6.79
CA ARG A 73 9.12 -12.95 -6.22
C ARG A 73 8.68 -11.87 -5.23
N ILE A 74 9.59 -11.03 -4.73
CA ILE A 74 9.20 -9.89 -3.90
C ILE A 74 9.98 -8.66 -4.31
N GLN A 75 9.27 -7.57 -4.53
CA GLN A 75 9.86 -6.29 -4.93
C GLN A 75 9.21 -5.14 -4.18
N ILE A 76 10.00 -4.11 -3.88
CA ILE A 76 9.52 -2.84 -3.33
C ILE A 76 10.05 -1.70 -4.20
N ARG A 77 9.15 -0.83 -4.63
CA ARG A 77 9.48 0.30 -5.51
C ARG A 77 8.92 1.59 -4.92
N PRO A 78 9.78 2.49 -4.40
CA PRO A 78 9.38 3.86 -4.10
C PRO A 78 8.93 4.56 -5.38
N MET A 79 7.79 5.24 -5.31
CA MET A 79 7.18 5.94 -6.43
C MET A 79 7.37 7.45 -6.24
N GLY A 80 8.19 8.06 -7.08
CA GLY A 80 8.45 9.51 -7.05
C GLY A 80 9.43 9.97 -5.97
N ASP A 81 9.67 11.31 -5.92
CA ASP A 81 10.65 11.97 -5.05
C ASP A 81 10.18 12.15 -3.58
N GLY A 82 9.13 11.44 -3.17
CA GLY A 82 8.49 11.61 -1.86
C GLY A 82 7.54 12.81 -1.83
N PHE A 83 6.25 12.50 -1.87
CA PHE A 83 5.21 13.51 -1.70
C PHE A 83 5.10 13.88 -0.20
N VAL A 84 6.07 14.64 0.31
CA VAL A 84 5.98 15.15 1.68
C VAL A 84 5.09 16.38 1.68
N PHE A 85 3.86 16.25 2.19
CA PHE A 85 2.99 17.38 2.41
C PHE A 85 3.33 18.05 3.72
N HIS A 86 4.04 19.17 3.62
CA HIS A 86 4.14 20.13 4.69
C HIS A 86 3.04 21.16 4.47
N ASN A 87 1.93 21.04 5.21
CA ASN A 87 0.88 22.05 5.31
C ASN A 87 0.38 22.66 3.97
N LYS A 88 -0.84 22.30 3.55
CA LYS A 88 -1.52 22.82 2.34
C LYS A 88 -1.45 24.38 2.22
N ASP A 89 -1.37 25.09 3.35
CA ASP A 89 -1.37 26.56 3.43
C ASP A 89 -0.01 27.20 3.07
N LYS A 90 1.03 26.42 2.80
CA LYS A 90 2.39 26.92 2.51
C LYS A 90 2.98 26.41 1.20
N GLU A 91 2.28 25.58 0.48
CA GLU A 91 2.75 24.99 -0.77
C GLU A 91 2.38 25.90 -1.94
N SER A 92 3.32 26.16 -2.85
CA SER A 92 3.03 26.91 -4.07
C SER A 92 2.18 26.07 -5.03
N GLU A 93 1.33 26.72 -5.84
CA GLU A 93 0.56 26.03 -6.89
C GLU A 93 1.46 25.25 -7.84
N GLU A 94 2.65 25.76 -8.13
CA GLU A 94 3.63 25.10 -9.01
C GLU A 94 4.15 23.79 -8.39
N GLU A 95 4.46 23.80 -7.09
CA GLU A 95 4.90 22.61 -6.37
C GLU A 95 3.79 21.55 -6.30
N PHE A 96 2.55 21.97 -6.04
CA PHE A 96 1.39 21.08 -6.07
C PHE A 96 1.18 20.46 -7.45
N ARG A 97 1.28 21.25 -8.54
CA ARG A 97 1.17 20.75 -9.91
C ARG A 97 2.28 19.74 -10.23
N ARG A 98 3.52 20.01 -9.82
CA ARG A 98 4.64 19.08 -9.99
C ARG A 98 4.38 17.75 -9.28
N LYS A 99 3.96 17.79 -8.02
CA LYS A 99 3.63 16.60 -7.23
C LYS A 99 2.47 15.80 -7.85
N THR A 100 1.45 16.50 -8.31
CA THR A 100 0.31 15.85 -9.00
C THR A 100 0.74 15.16 -10.30
N ALA A 101 1.63 15.77 -11.07
CA ALA A 101 2.16 15.15 -12.29
C ALA A 101 2.92 13.86 -11.98
N LEU A 102 3.81 13.89 -10.97
CA LEU A 102 4.55 12.71 -10.51
C LEU A 102 3.62 11.63 -9.97
N ALA A 103 2.56 12.00 -9.24
CA ALA A 103 1.56 11.04 -8.75
C ALA A 103 0.81 10.37 -9.91
N LYS A 104 0.50 11.10 -10.98
CA LYS A 104 -0.13 10.55 -12.18
C LYS A 104 0.80 9.60 -12.94
N GLU A 105 2.08 9.93 -13.07
CA GLU A 105 3.07 9.01 -13.65
C GLU A 105 3.18 7.73 -12.82
N ALA A 106 3.25 7.86 -11.49
CA ALA A 106 3.23 6.73 -10.58
C ALA A 106 1.96 5.88 -10.75
N TRP A 107 0.80 6.53 -10.92
CA TRP A 107 -0.47 5.85 -11.13
C TRP A 107 -0.49 5.04 -12.43
N GLN A 108 0.00 5.59 -13.54
CA GLN A 108 0.11 4.85 -14.80
C GLN A 108 0.98 3.58 -14.64
N MET A 109 2.03 3.65 -13.83
CA MET A 109 2.85 2.48 -13.52
C MET A 109 2.07 1.45 -12.70
N VAL A 110 1.26 1.89 -11.72
CA VAL A 110 0.36 1.01 -10.96
C VAL A 110 -0.62 0.29 -11.89
N GLU A 111 -1.30 1.02 -12.77
CA GLU A 111 -2.23 0.44 -13.74
C GLU A 111 -1.56 -0.65 -14.59
N LYS A 112 -0.37 -0.36 -15.10
CA LYS A 112 0.42 -1.32 -15.88
C LYS A 112 0.77 -2.58 -15.07
N GLU A 113 1.23 -2.42 -13.83
CA GLU A 113 1.60 -3.56 -12.98
C GLU A 113 0.38 -4.39 -12.56
N VAL A 114 -0.73 -3.75 -12.20
CA VAL A 114 -1.98 -4.45 -11.86
C VAL A 114 -2.50 -5.26 -13.05
N MET A 115 -2.50 -4.66 -14.25
CA MET A 115 -3.03 -5.31 -15.46
C MET A 115 -2.05 -6.30 -16.10
N SER A 116 -0.79 -6.36 -15.64
CA SER A 116 0.23 -7.28 -16.17
C SER A 116 -0.03 -8.75 -15.86
N ASP A 117 -0.90 -9.02 -14.89
CA ASP A 117 -1.16 -10.36 -14.32
C ASP A 117 0.12 -11.11 -13.86
N SER A 118 1.16 -10.35 -13.52
CA SER A 118 2.47 -10.90 -13.11
C SER A 118 2.59 -11.11 -11.60
N TRP A 119 1.65 -10.58 -10.81
CA TRP A 119 1.69 -10.54 -9.35
C TRP A 119 0.51 -11.29 -8.74
N ASP A 120 0.72 -11.85 -7.55
CA ASP A 120 -0.32 -12.48 -6.73
C ASP A 120 -0.83 -11.54 -5.64
N LEU A 121 0.04 -10.60 -5.21
CA LEU A 121 -0.28 -9.53 -4.27
C LEU A 121 0.40 -8.22 -4.69
N ILE A 122 -0.38 -7.14 -4.76
CA ILE A 122 0.13 -5.78 -4.89
C ILE A 122 -0.26 -4.97 -3.66
N VAL A 123 0.74 -4.32 -3.04
CA VAL A 123 0.54 -3.35 -1.95
C VAL A 123 0.70 -1.95 -2.51
N LEU A 124 -0.34 -1.11 -2.35
CA LEU A 124 -0.31 0.32 -2.66
C LEU A 124 -0.16 1.09 -1.34
N ASP A 125 1.10 1.31 -0.94
CA ASP A 125 1.40 1.94 0.35
C ASP A 125 1.22 3.45 0.26
N GLU A 126 0.43 4.01 1.19
CA GLU A 126 0.03 5.43 1.29
C GLU A 126 -0.80 5.96 0.10
N ILE A 127 -1.44 5.10 -0.69
CA ILE A 127 -2.33 5.51 -1.79
C ILE A 127 -3.50 6.37 -1.28
N ASN A 128 -4.06 6.07 -0.09
CA ASN A 128 -5.17 6.84 0.48
C ASN A 128 -4.78 8.31 0.74
N TYR A 129 -3.50 8.59 1.00
CA TYR A 129 -2.99 9.95 1.11
C TYR A 129 -3.00 10.68 -0.24
N ALA A 130 -2.54 10.02 -1.31
CA ALA A 130 -2.57 10.60 -2.66
C ALA A 130 -4.00 10.94 -3.11
N ILE A 131 -4.96 10.09 -2.73
CA ILE A 131 -6.39 10.32 -2.97
C ILE A 131 -6.90 11.51 -2.14
N HIS A 132 -6.63 11.52 -0.84
CA HIS A 132 -7.07 12.59 0.08
C HIS A 132 -6.59 13.98 -0.36
N PHE A 133 -5.39 14.07 -0.93
CA PHE A 133 -4.85 15.32 -1.46
C PHE A 133 -5.29 15.64 -2.89
N GLY A 134 -6.12 14.80 -3.50
CA GLY A 134 -6.70 15.03 -4.83
C GLY A 134 -5.71 14.86 -5.99
N MET A 135 -4.62 14.10 -5.80
CA MET A 135 -3.65 13.80 -6.87
C MET A 135 -4.12 12.68 -7.77
N ILE A 136 -4.82 11.71 -7.17
CA ILE A 136 -5.44 10.56 -7.82
C ILE A 136 -6.88 10.54 -7.34
N SER A 137 -7.84 10.25 -8.19
CA SER A 137 -9.23 10.16 -7.75
C SER A 137 -9.55 8.78 -7.17
N ALA A 138 -10.44 8.75 -6.17
CA ALA A 138 -10.96 7.48 -5.63
C ALA A 138 -11.67 6.65 -6.72
N GLY A 139 -12.29 7.33 -7.71
CA GLY A 139 -12.93 6.67 -8.85
C GLY A 139 -11.95 5.90 -9.73
N GLU A 140 -10.79 6.48 -10.05
CA GLU A 140 -9.74 5.79 -10.83
C GLU A 140 -9.23 4.54 -10.10
N VAL A 141 -9.03 4.64 -8.78
CA VAL A 141 -8.59 3.50 -7.95
C VAL A 141 -9.68 2.43 -7.87
N ALA A 142 -10.95 2.82 -7.69
CA ALA A 142 -12.09 1.92 -7.67
C ALA A 142 -12.25 1.16 -9.01
N GLU A 143 -12.11 1.87 -10.13
CA GLU A 143 -12.17 1.27 -11.46
C GLU A 143 -11.05 0.24 -11.68
N LEU A 144 -9.83 0.56 -11.27
CA LEU A 144 -8.70 -0.37 -11.37
C LEU A 144 -8.92 -1.62 -10.50
N ILE A 145 -9.42 -1.45 -9.26
CA ILE A 145 -9.77 -2.56 -8.37
C ILE A 145 -10.79 -3.49 -9.04
N GLN A 146 -11.80 -2.94 -9.71
CA GLN A 146 -12.85 -3.72 -10.38
C GLN A 146 -12.34 -4.45 -11.63
N LYS A 147 -11.39 -3.85 -12.35
CA LYS A 147 -10.81 -4.41 -13.60
C LYS A 147 -9.63 -5.35 -13.38
N ARG A 148 -9.08 -5.42 -12.15
CA ARG A 148 -7.90 -6.23 -11.86
C ARG A 148 -8.10 -7.69 -12.22
N PRO A 149 -7.02 -8.44 -12.51
CA PRO A 149 -7.09 -9.89 -12.62
C PRO A 149 -7.78 -10.50 -11.40
N GLU A 150 -8.73 -11.42 -11.62
CA GLU A 150 -9.61 -11.93 -10.56
C GLU A 150 -8.83 -12.55 -9.38
N ARG A 151 -7.68 -13.17 -9.64
CA ARG A 151 -6.81 -13.80 -8.64
C ARG A 151 -5.95 -12.82 -7.83
N LEU A 152 -5.78 -11.57 -8.32
CA LEU A 152 -4.87 -10.60 -7.71
C LEU A 152 -5.41 -10.07 -6.37
N ASN A 153 -4.62 -10.27 -5.31
CA ASN A 153 -4.85 -9.63 -4.03
C ASN A 153 -4.29 -8.20 -4.04
N MET A 154 -4.97 -7.27 -3.38
CA MET A 154 -4.51 -5.89 -3.24
C MET A 154 -4.60 -5.43 -1.79
N ILE A 155 -3.60 -4.69 -1.32
CA ILE A 155 -3.63 -4.01 -0.02
C ILE A 155 -3.41 -2.52 -0.25
N LEU A 156 -4.35 -1.70 0.20
CA LEU A 156 -4.27 -0.26 0.16
C LEU A 156 -3.98 0.25 1.58
N THR A 157 -3.02 1.16 1.72
CA THR A 157 -2.74 1.77 3.03
C THR A 157 -2.84 3.29 2.98
N GLY A 158 -2.89 3.89 4.17
CA GLY A 158 -2.92 5.34 4.37
C GLY A 158 -4.10 5.79 5.21
N ARG A 159 -4.01 7.02 5.70
CA ARG A 159 -5.14 7.67 6.39
C ARG A 159 -6.20 8.07 5.38
N TYR A 160 -7.40 8.35 5.88
CA TYR A 160 -8.48 8.95 5.09
C TYR A 160 -8.95 8.09 3.92
N ALA A 161 -9.11 6.77 4.14
CA ALA A 161 -9.70 5.92 3.12
C ALA A 161 -11.09 6.43 2.73
N GLU A 162 -11.32 6.64 1.43
CA GLU A 162 -12.61 7.09 0.90
C GLU A 162 -13.66 6.00 0.99
N GLN A 163 -14.91 6.38 1.29
CA GLN A 163 -16.02 5.45 1.48
C GLN A 163 -16.22 4.54 0.27
N GLN A 164 -16.06 5.08 -0.94
CA GLN A 164 -16.15 4.31 -2.18
C GLN A 164 -15.18 3.12 -2.23
N LEU A 165 -13.98 3.26 -1.68
CA LEU A 165 -12.99 2.17 -1.62
C LEU A 165 -13.28 1.21 -0.47
N ILE A 166 -13.77 1.72 0.66
CA ILE A 166 -14.21 0.91 1.81
C ILE A 166 -15.32 -0.04 1.38
N ASP A 167 -16.29 0.43 0.59
CA ASP A 167 -17.43 -0.36 0.12
C ASP A 167 -17.02 -1.46 -0.88
N LEU A 168 -15.90 -1.29 -1.59
CA LEU A 168 -15.34 -2.27 -2.51
C LEU A 168 -14.41 -3.29 -1.86
N ALA A 169 -13.90 -2.98 -0.67
CA ALA A 169 -12.92 -3.82 0.00
C ALA A 169 -13.57 -5.03 0.68
N ASP A 170 -12.87 -6.16 0.63
CA ASP A 170 -13.29 -7.39 1.33
C ASP A 170 -12.95 -7.33 2.83
N THR A 171 -11.93 -6.53 3.21
CA THR A 171 -11.54 -6.33 4.62
C THR A 171 -11.01 -4.92 4.81
N VAL A 172 -11.54 -4.23 5.81
CA VAL A 172 -11.05 -2.90 6.23
C VAL A 172 -10.65 -2.94 7.69
N THR A 173 -9.43 -2.50 7.97
CA THR A 173 -8.92 -2.38 9.35
C THR A 173 -8.61 -0.92 9.64
N GLU A 174 -9.26 -0.35 10.65
CA GLU A 174 -8.94 0.98 11.14
C GLU A 174 -7.99 0.91 12.34
N MET A 175 -6.80 1.50 12.19
CA MET A 175 -5.81 1.60 13.26
C MET A 175 -5.99 2.89 14.03
N THR A 176 -6.50 2.76 15.25
CA THR A 176 -6.80 3.89 16.14
C THR A 176 -5.61 4.26 17.00
N LEU A 177 -5.35 5.58 17.10
CA LEU A 177 -4.31 6.12 17.97
C LEU A 177 -4.81 6.17 19.42
N VAL A 178 -4.48 5.19 20.23
CA VAL A 178 -4.80 5.19 21.69
C VAL A 178 -3.85 6.10 22.46
N LYS A 179 -2.54 6.02 22.20
CA LYS A 179 -1.49 6.92 22.69
C LYS A 179 -0.28 6.86 21.79
N HIS A 180 0.53 7.92 21.77
CA HIS A 180 1.73 7.98 20.94
C HIS A 180 2.92 8.50 21.74
N ALA A 181 4.12 7.94 21.53
CA ALA A 181 5.35 8.35 22.18
C ALA A 181 5.65 9.85 21.96
N PHE A 182 5.36 10.36 20.77
CA PHE A 182 5.53 11.77 20.43
C PHE A 182 4.74 12.73 21.35
N GLN A 183 3.57 12.34 21.84
CA GLN A 183 2.78 13.12 22.80
C GLN A 183 3.48 13.31 24.14
N LYS A 184 4.49 12.47 24.43
CA LYS A 184 5.37 12.55 25.60
C LYS A 184 6.74 13.14 25.25
N GLY A 185 6.90 13.81 24.10
CA GLY A 185 8.15 14.39 23.64
C GLY A 185 9.22 13.37 23.19
N ILE A 186 8.86 12.08 23.08
CA ILE A 186 9.78 11.04 22.62
C ILE A 186 9.89 11.11 21.10
N ARG A 187 11.09 11.37 20.60
CA ARG A 187 11.38 11.44 19.16
C ARG A 187 11.33 10.07 18.49
N ALA A 188 11.04 10.07 17.18
CA ALA A 188 11.07 8.90 16.34
C ALA A 188 12.43 8.19 16.38
N ARG A 189 12.42 6.85 16.41
CA ARG A 189 13.62 6.01 16.53
C ARG A 189 13.82 5.20 15.26
N LYS A 190 15.07 5.19 14.77
CA LYS A 190 15.48 4.35 13.64
C LYS A 190 15.23 2.88 13.95
N GLY A 191 14.68 2.15 12.98
CA GLY A 191 14.35 0.73 13.11
C GLY A 191 13.03 0.44 13.86
N ILE A 192 12.39 1.49 14.46
CA ILE A 192 11.09 1.37 15.13
C ILE A 192 10.04 2.25 14.43
N GLU A 193 10.42 3.49 14.12
CA GLU A 193 9.51 4.47 13.53
C GLU A 193 9.78 4.67 12.02
N PHE A 194 11.02 4.43 11.59
CA PHE A 194 11.49 4.58 10.20
C PHE A 194 12.74 3.73 9.94
#